data_a585f521795ec34afff9eda0a1ccec79
#
_entry.id   a585f521795ec34afff9eda0a1ccec79
#
_cell.length_a   1.000
_cell.length_b   1.000
_cell.length_c   1.000
_cell.angle_alpha   90.00
_cell.angle_beta   90.00
_cell.angle_gamma   90.00
#
_symmetry.space_group_name_H-M   'P 1'
#
loop_
_entity.id
_entity.type
_entity.pdbx_description
1 polymer ?
#
loop_
_entity_poly.entity_id
_entity_poly.type
_entity_poly.pdbx_seq_one_letter_code
_entity_poly.pdbx_strand_id
1 'polypeptide(L)'
;MAAKVTPDREYRFVAECTLGRLCKWLRLAGFDTCYDSHQPDARQLTSCVKTRSRIILTRTNQVYESLPPGEAIFIHHNEPLDQVRQVIRQLGLRQQDLKPLSRCANCNVLVRLCPKEKLIDAIPDYIRQQHDRFHYCPNCQRIFWSGSHAQRCLDTMQRWFS
;
A
#
# COMPACT_ATOMS: atom_id res chain seq x y z
N MET A 1 1.47 -14.43 -21.81
CA MET A 1 0.30 -15.15 -21.26
C MET A 1 -0.21 -14.37 -20.05
N ALA A 2 -1.38 -13.76 -20.13
CA ALA A 2 -2.00 -13.05 -19.01
C ALA A 2 -2.37 -14.06 -17.93
N ALA A 3 -1.90 -13.86 -16.71
CA ALA A 3 -2.29 -14.68 -15.57
C ALA A 3 -3.82 -14.57 -15.39
N LYS A 4 -4.51 -15.70 -15.30
CA LYS A 4 -5.94 -15.76 -15.03
C LYS A 4 -6.22 -15.07 -13.70
N VAL A 5 -6.92 -13.94 -13.75
CA VAL A 5 -7.42 -13.22 -12.59
C VAL A 5 -8.50 -14.07 -11.92
N THR A 6 -8.17 -14.69 -10.81
CA THR A 6 -9.18 -15.27 -9.91
C THR A 6 -9.77 -14.14 -9.06
N PRO A 7 -11.10 -14.03 -8.92
CA PRO A 7 -11.76 -12.84 -8.34
C PRO A 7 -11.55 -12.60 -6.84
N ASP A 8 -10.71 -13.35 -6.16
CA ASP A 8 -10.54 -13.27 -4.70
C ASP A 8 -9.07 -13.36 -4.25
N ARG A 9 -8.13 -12.97 -5.12
CA ARG A 9 -6.71 -13.01 -4.76
C ARG A 9 -6.32 -11.76 -3.97
N GLU A 10 -6.16 -11.90 -2.66
CA GLU A 10 -5.59 -10.85 -1.83
C GLU A 10 -4.10 -10.68 -2.16
N TYR A 11 -3.76 -9.59 -2.87
CA TYR A 11 -2.38 -9.25 -3.17
C TYR A 11 -1.66 -8.69 -1.95
N ARG A 12 -0.50 -9.25 -1.66
CA ARG A 12 0.39 -8.81 -0.58
C ARG A 12 1.78 -8.58 -1.15
N PHE A 13 2.46 -7.54 -0.70
CA PHE A 13 3.74 -7.13 -1.24
C PHE A 13 4.84 -7.03 -0.18
N VAL A 14 6.08 -7.14 -0.64
CA VAL A 14 7.27 -6.69 0.07
C VAL A 14 8.00 -5.72 -0.85
N ALA A 15 8.21 -4.48 -0.42
CA ALA A 15 8.98 -3.49 -1.17
C ALA A 15 10.38 -3.35 -0.58
N GLU A 16 11.40 -3.36 -1.45
CA GLU A 16 12.79 -3.10 -1.03
C GLU A 16 12.99 -1.65 -0.57
N CYS A 17 14.10 -1.35 0.11
CA CYS A 17 14.40 -0.08 0.76
C CYS A 17 14.33 1.15 -0.16
N THR A 18 14.60 1.02 -1.45
CA THR A 18 14.53 2.11 -2.44
C THR A 18 13.11 2.48 -2.86
N LEU A 19 12.12 1.64 -2.55
CA LEU A 19 10.72 1.75 -2.99
C LEU A 19 9.76 2.26 -1.90
N GLY A 20 10.25 3.05 -0.95
CA GLY A 20 9.45 3.52 0.19
C GLY A 20 8.21 4.34 -0.20
N ARG A 21 8.28 5.16 -1.27
CA ARG A 21 7.12 5.92 -1.77
C ARG A 21 6.08 5.02 -2.44
N LEU A 22 6.52 4.06 -3.24
CA LEU A 22 5.65 3.02 -3.81
C LEU A 22 4.93 2.25 -2.70
N CYS A 23 5.68 1.81 -1.68
CA CYS A 23 5.12 1.12 -0.53
C CYS A 23 3.99 1.92 0.15
N LYS A 24 4.19 3.24 0.38
CA LYS A 24 3.16 4.11 0.96
C LYS A 24 1.90 4.19 0.10
N TRP A 25 2.05 4.32 -1.22
CA TRP A 25 0.90 4.37 -2.14
C TRP A 25 0.12 3.06 -2.17
N LEU A 26 0.80 1.92 -2.18
CA LEU A 26 0.15 0.60 -2.11
C LEU A 26 -0.61 0.41 -0.80
N ARG A 27 -0.05 0.86 0.33
CA ARG A 27 -0.75 0.86 1.62
C ARG A 27 -1.97 1.77 1.62
N LEU A 28 -1.88 2.98 1.07
CA LEU A 28 -3.02 3.89 0.91
C LEU A 28 -4.11 3.30 0.01
N ALA A 29 -3.73 2.50 -0.98
CA ALA A 29 -4.66 1.75 -1.83
C ALA A 29 -5.29 0.52 -1.13
N GLY A 30 -4.84 0.19 0.09
CA GLY A 30 -5.38 -0.89 0.92
C GLY A 30 -4.58 -2.19 0.87
N PHE A 31 -3.51 -2.28 0.07
CA PHE A 31 -2.70 -3.50 -0.02
C PHE A 31 -1.77 -3.68 1.18
N ASP A 32 -1.73 -4.90 1.71
CA ASP A 32 -0.73 -5.28 2.72
C ASP A 32 0.66 -5.27 2.09
N THR A 33 1.44 -4.23 2.40
CA THR A 33 2.76 -4.00 1.82
C THR A 33 3.79 -3.85 2.94
N CYS A 34 4.62 -4.87 3.13
CA CYS A 34 5.79 -4.77 4.00
C CYS A 34 6.86 -3.91 3.33
N TYR A 35 7.59 -3.18 4.15
CA TYR A 35 8.72 -2.37 3.72
C TYR A 35 9.93 -2.73 4.57
N ASP A 36 10.98 -3.15 3.92
CA ASP A 36 12.25 -3.36 4.59
C ASP A 36 13.11 -2.12 4.40
N SER A 37 13.38 -1.42 5.50
CA SER A 37 14.22 -0.21 5.52
C SER A 37 15.71 -0.52 5.53
N HIS A 38 16.08 -1.76 5.81
CA HIS A 38 17.45 -2.26 5.73
C HIS A 38 17.66 -2.84 4.32
N GLN A 39 18.89 -2.88 3.83
CA GLN A 39 19.16 -3.60 2.58
C GLN A 39 18.93 -5.10 2.84
N PRO A 40 17.82 -5.67 2.36
CA PRO A 40 17.57 -7.07 2.60
C PRO A 40 18.56 -7.88 1.77
N ASP A 41 19.23 -8.83 2.39
CA ASP A 41 19.84 -9.93 1.66
C ASP A 41 18.74 -10.61 0.82
N ALA A 42 19.04 -10.95 -0.42
CA ALA A 42 18.13 -11.68 -1.30
C ALA A 42 17.47 -12.90 -0.62
N ARG A 43 18.18 -13.53 0.33
CA ARG A 43 17.69 -14.64 1.14
C ARG A 43 16.53 -14.26 2.07
N GLN A 44 16.55 -13.04 2.68
CA GLN A 44 15.50 -12.58 3.57
C GLN A 44 14.23 -12.26 2.78
N LEU A 45 14.35 -11.62 1.60
CA LEU A 45 13.24 -11.38 0.71
C LEU A 45 12.60 -12.68 0.21
N THR A 46 13.44 -13.66 -0.16
CA THR A 46 12.98 -14.99 -0.60
C THR A 46 12.20 -15.73 0.50
N SER A 47 12.59 -15.59 1.76
CA SER A 47 11.85 -16.18 2.89
C SER A 47 10.45 -15.57 3.04
N CYS A 48 10.30 -14.27 2.79
CA CYS A 48 9.00 -13.58 2.82
C CYS A 48 8.04 -14.08 1.73
N VAL A 49 8.54 -14.46 0.56
CA VAL A 49 7.72 -15.06 -0.51
C VAL A 49 7.21 -16.43 -0.09
N LYS A 50 8.11 -17.30 0.33
CA LYS A 50 7.78 -18.71 0.66
C LYS A 50 6.86 -18.85 1.87
N THR A 51 7.06 -18.02 2.89
CA THR A 51 6.29 -18.13 4.15
C THR A 51 5.00 -17.32 4.18
N ARG A 52 4.85 -16.28 3.34
CA ARG A 52 3.74 -15.30 3.44
C ARG A 52 3.01 -15.04 2.13
N SER A 53 3.30 -15.75 1.05
CA SER A 53 2.70 -15.56 -0.28
C SER A 53 2.67 -14.08 -0.71
N ARG A 54 3.83 -13.39 -0.63
CA ARG A 54 3.99 -11.98 -0.99
C ARG A 54 4.72 -11.84 -2.31
N ILE A 55 4.36 -10.87 -3.11
CA ILE A 55 5.08 -10.47 -4.31
C ILE A 55 6.17 -9.48 -3.92
N ILE A 56 7.40 -9.73 -4.35
CA ILE A 56 8.53 -8.84 -4.12
C ILE A 56 8.53 -7.72 -5.17
N LEU A 57 8.65 -6.47 -4.71
CA LEU A 57 8.87 -5.30 -5.54
C LEU A 57 10.33 -4.89 -5.39
N THR A 58 11.10 -4.96 -6.46
CA THR A 58 12.55 -4.76 -6.41
C THR A 58 13.06 -3.93 -7.59
N ARG A 59 14.20 -3.28 -7.41
CA ARG A 59 15.02 -2.64 -8.45
C ARG A 59 16.37 -3.34 -8.61
N THR A 60 16.58 -4.42 -7.89
CA THR A 60 17.84 -5.20 -7.89
C THR A 60 17.70 -6.40 -8.80
N ASN A 61 18.45 -6.43 -9.91
CA ASN A 61 18.41 -7.53 -10.89
C ASN A 61 18.68 -8.88 -10.25
N GLN A 62 19.70 -8.96 -9.39
CA GLN A 62 20.07 -10.21 -8.72
C GLN A 62 18.90 -10.80 -7.90
N VAL A 63 18.12 -9.94 -7.22
CA VAL A 63 16.93 -10.38 -6.47
C VAL A 63 15.86 -10.88 -7.44
N TYR A 64 15.58 -10.11 -8.50
CA TYR A 64 14.55 -10.47 -9.47
C TYR A 64 14.85 -11.80 -10.18
N GLU A 65 16.09 -11.99 -10.64
CA GLU A 65 16.53 -13.19 -11.35
C GLU A 65 16.60 -14.45 -10.46
N SER A 66 16.75 -14.27 -9.15
CA SER A 66 16.80 -15.38 -8.18
C SER A 66 15.44 -15.97 -7.83
N LEU A 67 14.35 -15.35 -8.27
CA LEU A 67 12.99 -15.71 -7.91
C LEU A 67 12.23 -16.34 -9.09
N PRO A 68 11.32 -17.28 -8.81
CA PRO A 68 10.44 -17.85 -9.82
C PRO A 68 9.57 -16.80 -10.51
N PRO A 69 9.18 -17.01 -11.78
CA PRO A 69 8.26 -16.13 -12.49
C PRO A 69 6.96 -15.90 -11.72
N GLY A 70 6.57 -14.63 -11.55
CA GLY A 70 5.35 -14.24 -10.85
C GLY A 70 5.50 -14.00 -9.34
N GLU A 71 6.66 -14.29 -8.74
CA GLU A 71 6.95 -14.01 -7.34
C GLU A 71 7.59 -12.62 -7.12
N ALA A 72 8.09 -11.99 -8.17
CA ALA A 72 8.66 -10.66 -8.13
C ALA A 72 8.20 -9.79 -9.30
N ILE A 73 8.20 -8.48 -9.07
CA ILE A 73 8.05 -7.43 -10.08
C ILE A 73 9.30 -6.55 -10.04
N PHE A 74 10.01 -6.48 -11.17
CA PHE A 74 11.11 -5.55 -11.33
C PHE A 74 10.57 -4.15 -11.64
N ILE A 75 10.86 -3.16 -10.81
CA ILE A 75 10.36 -1.79 -10.94
C ILE A 75 11.32 -0.95 -11.79
N HIS A 76 10.89 -0.60 -13.00
CA HIS A 76 11.68 0.15 -13.97
C HIS A 76 11.60 1.67 -13.78
N HIS A 77 10.44 2.17 -13.36
CA HIS A 77 10.18 3.60 -13.27
C HIS A 77 10.80 4.26 -12.04
N ASN A 78 11.17 5.54 -12.16
CA ASN A 78 11.71 6.35 -11.05
C ASN A 78 10.58 7.06 -10.28
N GLU A 79 9.55 7.55 -11.00
CA GLU A 79 8.46 8.28 -10.39
C GLU A 79 7.48 7.33 -9.66
N PRO A 80 7.14 7.63 -8.39
CA PRO A 80 6.31 6.73 -7.58
C PRO A 80 4.95 6.40 -8.17
N LEU A 81 4.32 7.35 -8.89
CA LEU A 81 3.01 7.10 -9.52
C LEU A 81 3.14 6.15 -10.71
N ASP A 82 4.21 6.24 -11.48
CA ASP A 82 4.46 5.33 -12.59
C ASP A 82 4.87 3.94 -12.10
N GLN A 83 5.56 3.86 -10.95
CA GLN A 83 5.81 2.60 -10.26
C GLN A 83 4.50 1.90 -9.87
N VAL A 84 3.54 2.64 -9.30
CA VAL A 84 2.20 2.09 -8.97
C VAL A 84 1.47 1.64 -10.23
N ARG A 85 1.45 2.45 -11.28
CA ARG A 85 0.83 2.10 -12.57
C ARG A 85 1.43 0.84 -13.15
N GLN A 86 2.75 0.68 -13.05
CA GLN A 86 3.44 -0.53 -13.49
C GLN A 86 2.93 -1.76 -12.74
N VAL A 87 2.84 -1.71 -11.41
CA VAL A 87 2.33 -2.82 -10.58
C VAL A 87 0.89 -3.16 -10.95
N ILE A 88 0.03 -2.14 -11.08
CA ILE A 88 -1.38 -2.31 -11.48
C ILE A 88 -1.50 -3.01 -12.83
N ARG A 89 -0.76 -2.55 -13.85
CA ARG A 89 -0.80 -3.13 -15.20
C ARG A 89 -0.29 -4.57 -15.22
N GLN A 90 0.82 -4.86 -14.57
CA GLN A 90 1.42 -6.20 -14.57
C GLN A 90 0.55 -7.23 -13.85
N LEU A 91 -0.20 -6.83 -12.82
CA LEU A 91 -1.10 -7.70 -12.08
C LEU A 91 -2.53 -7.68 -12.60
N GLY A 92 -2.87 -6.81 -13.57
CA GLY A 92 -4.23 -6.66 -14.08
C GLY A 92 -5.22 -6.14 -13.03
N LEU A 93 -4.74 -5.34 -12.08
CA LEU A 93 -5.59 -4.78 -11.01
C LEU A 93 -6.58 -3.76 -11.59
N ARG A 94 -7.77 -3.72 -11.02
CA ARG A 94 -8.86 -2.81 -11.37
C ARG A 94 -9.19 -1.91 -10.19
N GLN A 95 -9.89 -0.83 -10.42
CA GLN A 95 -10.30 0.10 -9.39
C GLN A 95 -11.09 -0.57 -8.24
N GLN A 96 -11.89 -1.57 -8.56
CA GLN A 96 -12.66 -2.35 -7.58
C GLN A 96 -11.79 -3.23 -6.64
N ASP A 97 -10.56 -3.51 -7.02
CA ASP A 97 -9.62 -4.31 -6.21
C ASP A 97 -8.95 -3.45 -5.13
N LEU A 98 -9.10 -2.12 -5.20
CA LEU A 98 -8.60 -1.19 -4.19
C LEU A 98 -9.54 -1.12 -2.99
N LYS A 99 -8.95 -0.92 -1.81
CA LYS A 99 -9.63 -0.55 -0.56
C LYS A 99 -9.02 0.75 -0.04
N PRO A 100 -9.29 1.90 -0.72
CA PRO A 100 -8.59 3.14 -0.45
C PRO A 100 -8.71 3.56 1.01
N LEU A 101 -7.60 4.05 1.57
CA LEU A 101 -7.49 4.62 2.92
C LEU A 101 -7.90 3.65 4.06
N SER A 102 -8.02 2.36 3.77
CA SER A 102 -8.33 1.34 4.78
C SER A 102 -7.13 0.93 5.65
N ARG A 103 -5.93 1.36 5.27
CA ARG A 103 -4.67 0.96 5.91
C ARG A 103 -3.78 2.16 6.21
N CYS A 104 -3.11 2.13 7.36
CA CYS A 104 -2.13 3.16 7.72
C CYS A 104 -0.91 3.10 6.80
N ALA A 105 -0.61 4.21 6.11
CA ALA A 105 0.54 4.29 5.20
C ALA A 105 1.90 4.06 5.89
N ASN A 106 2.00 4.37 7.19
CA ASN A 106 3.23 4.16 7.95
C ASN A 106 3.35 2.75 8.52
N CYS A 107 2.29 2.26 9.17
CA CYS A 107 2.34 1.06 9.98
C CYS A 107 1.88 -0.21 9.24
N ASN A 108 1.28 -0.05 8.06
CA ASN A 108 0.71 -1.17 7.30
C ASN A 108 -0.44 -1.94 8.00
N VAL A 109 -1.00 -1.42 9.08
CA VAL A 109 -2.13 -2.03 9.78
C VAL A 109 -3.45 -1.40 9.33
N LEU A 110 -4.54 -2.16 9.40
CA LEU A 110 -5.88 -1.65 9.11
C LEU A 110 -6.26 -0.57 10.11
N VAL A 111 -6.78 0.55 9.61
CA VAL A 111 -7.31 1.60 10.47
C VAL A 111 -8.67 1.18 11.04
N ARG A 112 -9.02 1.71 12.21
CA ARG A 112 -10.26 1.40 12.91
C ARG A 112 -11.11 2.65 13.08
N LEU A 113 -12.42 2.47 13.06
CA LEU A 113 -13.37 3.56 13.35
C LEU A 113 -13.13 4.08 14.77
N CYS A 114 -13.11 5.40 14.92
CA CYS A 114 -12.94 6.08 16.20
C CYS A 114 -14.20 6.90 16.51
N PRO A 115 -14.85 6.70 17.65
CA PRO A 115 -15.96 7.55 18.10
C PRO A 115 -15.48 8.99 18.32
N LYS A 116 -16.31 9.98 17.90
CA LYS A 116 -16.00 11.42 18.03
C LYS A 116 -15.67 11.83 19.47
N GLU A 117 -16.33 11.21 20.43
CA GLU A 117 -16.21 11.51 21.87
C GLU A 117 -14.79 11.24 22.40
N LYS A 118 -14.09 10.31 21.79
CA LYS A 118 -12.69 9.98 22.14
C LYS A 118 -11.66 10.95 21.54
N LEU A 119 -12.10 11.92 20.74
CA LEU A 119 -11.23 12.81 19.98
C LEU A 119 -11.19 14.26 20.51
N ILE A 120 -11.81 14.53 21.67
CA ILE A 120 -12.00 15.88 22.22
C ILE A 120 -10.66 16.62 22.35
N ASP A 121 -9.64 15.94 22.86
CA ASP A 121 -8.30 16.52 23.07
C ASP A 121 -7.30 16.21 21.94
N ALA A 122 -7.71 15.39 20.96
CA ALA A 122 -6.80 14.87 19.94
C ALA A 122 -6.84 15.63 18.62
N ILE A 123 -7.94 16.31 18.32
CA ILE A 123 -8.14 17.10 17.09
C ILE A 123 -8.88 18.41 17.37
N PRO A 124 -8.62 19.47 16.58
CA PRO A 124 -9.30 20.75 16.72
C PRO A 124 -10.82 20.64 16.58
N ASP A 125 -11.56 21.47 17.34
CA ASP A 125 -13.02 21.47 17.36
C ASP A 125 -13.65 21.66 15.99
N TYR A 126 -13.10 22.57 15.17
CA TYR A 126 -13.64 22.83 13.84
C TYR A 126 -13.57 21.60 12.94
N ILE A 127 -12.54 20.74 13.07
CA ILE A 127 -12.44 19.48 12.34
C ILE A 127 -13.54 18.49 12.79
N ARG A 128 -13.77 18.42 14.13
CA ARG A 128 -14.82 17.55 14.68
C ARG A 128 -16.23 18.00 14.25
N GLN A 129 -16.44 19.30 14.08
CA GLN A 129 -17.72 19.84 13.62
C GLN A 129 -17.97 19.57 12.14
N GLN A 130 -16.91 19.57 11.30
CA GLN A 130 -17.01 19.41 9.86
C GLN A 130 -17.06 17.95 9.40
N HIS A 131 -16.65 16.99 10.23
CA HIS A 131 -16.54 15.58 9.86
C HIS A 131 -17.25 14.69 10.88
N ASP A 132 -17.91 13.61 10.37
CA ASP A 132 -18.66 12.66 11.21
C ASP A 132 -17.94 11.34 11.39
N ARG A 133 -16.99 11.02 10.53
CA ARG A 133 -16.28 9.74 10.57
C ARG A 133 -14.79 9.95 10.72
N PHE A 134 -14.26 9.37 11.77
CA PHE A 134 -12.84 9.35 12.08
C PHE A 134 -12.35 7.92 12.19
N HIS A 135 -11.12 7.70 11.76
CA HIS A 135 -10.43 6.43 11.93
C HIS A 135 -9.13 6.67 12.66
N TYR A 136 -8.60 5.66 13.31
CA TYR A 136 -7.29 5.72 13.94
C TYR A 136 -6.46 4.49 13.59
N CYS A 137 -5.15 4.67 13.61
CA CYS A 137 -4.22 3.56 13.52
C CYS A 137 -3.97 2.97 14.92
N PRO A 138 -4.26 1.68 15.18
CA PRO A 138 -4.04 1.10 16.50
C PRO A 138 -2.56 1.02 16.89
N ASN A 139 -1.65 1.13 15.93
CA ASN A 139 -0.21 1.05 16.18
C ASN A 139 0.43 2.42 16.47
N CYS A 140 0.22 3.43 15.60
CA CYS A 140 0.85 4.76 15.77
C CYS A 140 -0.11 5.84 16.30
N GLN A 141 -1.34 5.49 16.61
CA GLN A 141 -2.40 6.37 17.16
C GLN A 141 -2.77 7.57 16.27
N ARG A 142 -2.29 7.66 15.04
CA ARG A 142 -2.67 8.71 14.10
C ARG A 142 -4.14 8.62 13.77
N ILE A 143 -4.78 9.80 13.71
CA ILE A 143 -6.19 9.96 13.39
C ILE A 143 -6.32 10.35 11.91
N PHE A 144 -7.33 9.81 11.25
CA PHE A 144 -7.63 10.03 9.85
C PHE A 144 -9.10 10.41 9.69
N TRP A 145 -9.38 11.35 8.77
CA TRP A 145 -10.72 11.80 8.40
C TRP A 145 -10.79 12.12 6.91
N SER A 146 -12.00 12.27 6.37
CA SER A 146 -12.24 12.56 4.94
C SER A 146 -12.03 14.05 4.64
N GLY A 147 -10.83 14.58 4.85
CA GLY A 147 -10.46 15.95 4.52
C GLY A 147 -9.83 16.09 3.13
N SER A 148 -9.36 17.30 2.80
CA SER A 148 -8.76 17.62 1.49
C SER A 148 -7.56 16.75 1.13
N HIS A 149 -6.78 16.30 2.11
CA HIS A 149 -5.65 15.41 1.87
C HIS A 149 -6.13 14.02 1.42
N ALA A 150 -7.14 13.46 2.10
CA ALA A 150 -7.74 12.19 1.72
C ALA A 150 -8.34 12.26 0.30
N GLN A 151 -9.05 13.36 -0.03
CA GLN A 151 -9.60 13.57 -1.36
C GLN A 151 -8.50 13.59 -2.44
N ARG A 152 -7.40 14.32 -2.22
CA ARG A 152 -6.26 14.34 -3.16
C ARG A 152 -5.65 12.95 -3.37
N CYS A 153 -5.58 12.12 -2.33
CA CYS A 153 -5.14 10.74 -2.47
C CYS A 153 -6.08 9.92 -3.35
N LEU A 154 -7.39 10.05 -3.15
CA LEU A 154 -8.40 9.36 -3.96
C LEU A 154 -8.36 9.80 -5.43
N ASP A 155 -8.27 11.11 -5.70
CA ASP A 155 -8.16 11.66 -7.05
C ASP A 155 -6.88 11.16 -7.75
N THR A 156 -5.79 11.02 -7.00
CA THR A 156 -4.55 10.45 -7.54
C THR A 156 -4.71 8.97 -7.89
N MET A 157 -5.40 8.20 -7.05
CA MET A 157 -5.64 6.77 -7.30
C MET A 157 -6.54 6.56 -8.53
N GLN A 158 -7.53 7.41 -8.76
CA GLN A 158 -8.36 7.36 -9.97
C GLN A 158 -7.52 7.49 -11.25
N ARG A 159 -6.51 8.36 -11.24
CA ARG A 159 -5.60 8.58 -12.37
C ARG A 159 -4.65 7.41 -12.66
N TRP A 160 -4.59 6.39 -11.82
CA TRP A 160 -3.78 5.20 -12.11
C TRP A 160 -4.39 4.32 -13.20
N PHE A 161 -5.70 4.45 -13.44
CA PHE A 161 -6.47 3.64 -14.38
C PHE A 161 -6.87 4.42 -15.65
N SER A 162 -6.51 5.69 -15.75
CA SER A 162 -6.70 6.54 -16.93
C SER A 162 -5.57 6.42 -17.93
#